data_99772e3234dc595e235c546e8ebe3839
#
_entry.id   99772e3234dc595e235c546e8ebe3839
#
_cell.length_a   1.000
_cell.length_b   1.000
_cell.length_c   1.000
_cell.angle_alpha   90.00
_cell.angle_beta   90.00
_cell.angle_gamma   90.00
#
_symmetry.space_group_name_H-M   'P 1'
#
loop_
_entity.id
_entity.type
_entity.pdbx_description
1 polymer ?
#
loop_
_entity_poly.entity_id
_entity_poly.type
_entity_poly.pdbx_seq_one_letter_code
_entity_poly.pdbx_strand_id
1 'polypeptide(L)'
;VKNTENISLITDTTVESFNGNTTLDSVTLKHLDSIEEYKVDGVFIYIGFIPCTNFLKDFNVLDEAGFIKINQNCETSVEGLYAVGDCTNHIVKQIGCAVGHGITASNIIIKKL
;
A
#
# COMPACT_ATOMS: atom_id res chain seq x y z
N VAL A 1 15.94 -9.08 13.22
CA VAL A 1 14.69 -9.66 13.72
C VAL A 1 14.92 -11.01 14.37
N LYS A 2 15.64 -11.96 13.73
CA LYS A 2 15.85 -13.35 14.25
C LYS A 2 16.51 -13.44 15.64
N ASN A 3 17.13 -12.37 16.15
CA ASN A 3 17.88 -12.37 17.42
C ASN A 3 17.39 -11.27 18.37
N THR A 4 16.13 -10.85 18.29
CA THR A 4 15.56 -9.81 19.15
C THR A 4 14.63 -10.48 20.17
N GLU A 5 14.91 -10.31 21.46
CA GLU A 5 14.27 -11.06 22.56
C GLU A 5 12.74 -10.93 22.61
N ASN A 6 12.18 -9.80 22.18
CA ASN A 6 10.74 -9.52 22.22
C ASN A 6 10.06 -9.62 20.87
N ILE A 7 10.70 -10.23 19.85
CA ILE A 7 10.14 -10.42 18.52
C ILE A 7 10.20 -11.90 18.14
N SER A 8 9.04 -12.46 17.84
CA SER A 8 8.92 -13.81 17.28
C SER A 8 8.60 -13.76 15.80
N LEU A 9 9.36 -14.46 15.00
CA LEU A 9 9.12 -14.61 13.56
C LEU A 9 8.51 -15.98 13.30
N ILE A 10 7.28 -16.01 12.79
CA ILE A 10 6.57 -17.23 12.38
C ILE A 10 6.51 -17.22 10.86
N THR A 11 7.23 -18.16 10.24
CA THR A 11 7.29 -18.33 8.79
C THR A 11 6.29 -19.38 8.31
N ASP A 12 6.04 -19.42 6.99
CA ASP A 12 5.16 -20.42 6.36
C ASP A 12 3.75 -20.46 6.97
N THR A 13 3.24 -19.28 7.36
CA THR A 13 2.02 -19.12 8.14
C THR A 13 1.14 -18.04 7.51
N THR A 14 -0.16 -18.31 7.45
CA THR A 14 -1.19 -17.38 7.00
C THR A 14 -2.12 -17.03 8.15
N VAL A 15 -2.68 -15.82 8.13
CA VAL A 15 -3.75 -15.41 9.03
C VAL A 15 -5.08 -15.85 8.44
N GLU A 16 -5.80 -16.70 9.15
CA GLU A 16 -7.11 -17.22 8.72
C GLU A 16 -8.27 -16.34 9.22
N SER A 17 -8.17 -15.85 10.46
CA SER A 17 -9.21 -14.99 11.04
C SER A 17 -8.69 -14.06 12.14
N PHE A 18 -9.44 -13.00 12.35
CA PHE A 18 -9.33 -12.10 13.49
C PHE A 18 -10.50 -12.38 14.42
N ASN A 19 -10.22 -12.65 15.68
CA ASN A 19 -11.23 -13.06 16.65
C ASN A 19 -11.41 -11.98 17.71
N GLY A 20 -12.64 -11.79 18.14
CA GLY A 20 -13.07 -10.83 19.15
C GLY A 20 -14.51 -10.42 18.93
N ASN A 21 -15.04 -9.64 19.83
CA ASN A 21 -16.41 -9.13 19.74
C ASN A 21 -16.42 -7.62 19.47
N THR A 22 -16.18 -6.81 20.50
CA THR A 22 -16.06 -5.34 20.37
C THR A 22 -14.61 -4.89 20.21
N THR A 23 -13.69 -5.71 20.65
CA THR A 23 -12.23 -5.53 20.54
C THR A 23 -11.62 -6.80 19.96
N LEU A 24 -10.39 -6.67 19.44
CA LEU A 24 -9.60 -7.80 19.01
C LEU A 24 -9.09 -8.55 20.24
N ASP A 25 -9.28 -9.87 20.26
CA ASP A 25 -8.82 -10.74 21.35
C ASP A 25 -7.69 -11.67 20.89
N SER A 26 -7.76 -12.14 19.63
CA SER A 26 -6.78 -13.08 19.10
C SER A 26 -6.78 -13.11 17.57
N VAL A 27 -5.80 -13.79 17.01
CA VAL A 27 -5.72 -14.16 15.59
C VAL A 27 -5.60 -15.67 15.46
N THR A 28 -6.29 -16.24 14.48
CA THR A 28 -6.11 -17.64 14.10
C THR A 28 -5.07 -17.71 12.98
N LEU A 29 -4.01 -18.44 13.23
CA LEU A 29 -2.93 -18.68 12.30
C LEU A 29 -2.99 -20.09 11.77
N LYS A 30 -2.74 -20.26 10.47
CA LYS A 30 -2.55 -21.56 9.83
C LYS A 30 -1.09 -21.71 9.42
N HIS A 31 -0.43 -22.67 10.01
CA HIS A 31 0.94 -23.08 9.69
C HIS A 31 0.92 -24.50 9.14
N LEU A 32 1.19 -24.65 7.84
CA LEU A 32 1.06 -25.94 7.14
C LEU A 32 -0.33 -26.56 7.39
N ASP A 33 -0.40 -27.65 8.14
CA ASP A 33 -1.65 -28.37 8.48
C ASP A 33 -2.15 -28.07 9.90
N SER A 34 -1.44 -27.25 10.68
CA SER A 34 -1.86 -26.84 12.02
C SER A 34 -2.59 -25.51 12.02
N ILE A 35 -3.60 -25.40 12.88
CA ILE A 35 -4.31 -24.16 13.13
C ILE A 35 -4.12 -23.82 14.62
N GLU A 36 -3.64 -22.63 14.89
CA GLU A 36 -3.34 -22.17 16.24
C GLU A 36 -3.93 -20.78 16.47
N GLU A 37 -4.34 -20.53 17.72
CA GLU A 37 -4.86 -19.24 18.13
C GLU A 37 -3.83 -18.49 18.99
N TYR A 38 -3.55 -17.24 18.61
CA TYR A 38 -2.61 -16.37 19.29
C TYR A 38 -3.34 -15.16 19.86
N LYS A 39 -3.23 -14.93 21.17
CA LYS A 39 -3.74 -13.72 21.82
C LYS A 39 -2.90 -12.52 21.42
N VAL A 40 -3.57 -11.46 20.97
CA VAL A 40 -2.94 -10.21 20.54
C VAL A 40 -3.80 -9.02 20.90
N ASP A 41 -3.18 -7.89 21.23
CA ASP A 41 -3.86 -6.63 21.53
C ASP A 41 -4.07 -5.76 20.26
N GLY A 42 -3.38 -6.07 19.18
CA GLY A 42 -3.48 -5.36 17.92
C GLY A 42 -2.81 -6.10 16.77
N VAL A 43 -3.26 -5.81 15.55
CA VAL A 43 -2.70 -6.40 14.32
C VAL A 43 -2.41 -5.29 13.31
N PHE A 44 -1.21 -5.32 12.74
CA PHE A 44 -0.81 -4.49 11.63
C PHE A 44 -0.70 -5.34 10.37
N ILE A 45 -1.47 -5.00 9.34
CA ILE A 45 -1.50 -5.73 8.07
C ILE A 45 -0.56 -5.04 7.08
N TYR A 46 0.54 -5.71 6.70
CA TYR A 46 1.54 -5.22 5.75
C TYR A 46 1.82 -6.26 4.66
N ILE A 47 0.79 -6.66 3.93
CA ILE A 47 0.87 -7.71 2.89
C ILE A 47 0.85 -7.16 1.46
N GLY A 48 0.91 -5.84 1.31
CA GLY A 48 0.93 -5.16 0.01
C GLY A 48 -0.04 -3.98 -0.06
N PHE A 49 -0.08 -3.35 -1.24
CA PHE A 49 -0.93 -2.20 -1.53
C PHE A 49 -1.82 -2.49 -2.73
N ILE A 50 -3.08 -2.17 -2.60
CA ILE A 50 -4.03 -2.11 -3.72
C ILE A 50 -4.44 -0.64 -3.87
N PRO A 51 -4.09 0.01 -4.99
CA PRO A 51 -4.44 1.41 -5.18
C PRO A 51 -5.94 1.58 -5.44
N CYS A 52 -6.58 2.57 -4.81
CA CYS A 52 -7.99 2.90 -5.00
C CYS A 52 -8.20 3.76 -6.25
N THR A 53 -7.77 3.31 -7.41
CA THR A 53 -7.69 4.06 -8.68
C THR A 53 -8.71 3.62 -9.73
N ASN A 54 -9.61 2.71 -9.37
CA ASN A 54 -10.58 2.09 -10.29
C ASN A 54 -11.51 3.10 -11.01
N PHE A 55 -11.69 4.30 -10.43
CA PHE A 55 -12.43 5.40 -11.07
C PHE A 55 -11.74 5.94 -12.33
N LEU A 56 -10.46 5.64 -12.56
CA LEU A 56 -9.67 6.02 -13.74
C LEU A 56 -9.54 4.92 -14.79
N LYS A 57 -10.23 3.78 -14.63
CA LYS A 57 -10.10 2.61 -15.53
C LYS A 57 -10.31 2.92 -17.02
N ASP A 58 -11.21 3.86 -17.32
CA ASP A 58 -11.58 4.20 -18.69
C ASP A 58 -10.61 5.20 -19.36
N PHE A 59 -9.64 5.74 -18.60
CA PHE A 59 -8.65 6.73 -19.08
C PHE A 59 -7.35 6.11 -19.64
N ASN A 60 -7.18 4.80 -19.55
CA ASN A 60 -5.97 4.09 -19.97
C ASN A 60 -4.67 4.63 -19.34
N VAL A 61 -4.76 5.15 -18.10
CA VAL A 61 -3.63 5.69 -17.35
C VAL A 61 -3.11 4.72 -16.29
N LEU A 62 -3.74 3.57 -16.09
CA LEU A 62 -3.36 2.58 -15.09
C LEU A 62 -2.37 1.56 -15.67
N ASP A 63 -1.49 1.05 -14.81
CA ASP A 63 -0.68 -0.13 -15.11
C ASP A 63 -1.45 -1.43 -14.78
N GLU A 64 -0.80 -2.58 -14.98
CA GLU A 64 -1.41 -3.90 -14.75
C GLU A 64 -1.77 -4.15 -13.26
N ALA A 65 -1.09 -3.50 -12.34
CA ALA A 65 -1.34 -3.56 -10.89
C ALA A 65 -2.36 -2.51 -10.41
N GLY A 66 -2.85 -1.65 -11.32
CA GLY A 66 -3.82 -0.60 -11.02
C GLY A 66 -3.21 0.72 -10.59
N PHE A 67 -1.89 0.88 -10.57
CA PHE A 67 -1.26 2.17 -10.25
C PHE A 67 -1.31 3.14 -11.43
N ILE A 68 -1.42 4.44 -11.14
CA ILE A 68 -1.43 5.48 -12.17
C ILE A 68 -0.02 5.65 -12.73
N LYS A 69 0.12 5.46 -14.05
CA LYS A 69 1.38 5.68 -14.77
C LYS A 69 1.68 7.17 -14.87
N ILE A 70 2.85 7.58 -14.38
CA ILE A 70 3.33 8.96 -14.46
C ILE A 70 4.75 9.03 -15.03
N ASN A 71 5.08 10.18 -15.60
CA ASN A 71 6.45 10.55 -15.93
C ASN A 71 7.14 11.27 -14.73
N GLN A 72 8.40 11.73 -14.94
CA GLN A 72 9.15 12.45 -13.89
C GLN A 72 8.53 13.80 -13.49
N ASN A 73 7.59 14.33 -14.26
CA ASN A 73 6.85 15.56 -14.00
C ASN A 73 5.50 15.29 -13.30
N CYS A 74 5.25 14.04 -12.89
CA CYS A 74 3.97 13.58 -12.34
C CYS A 74 2.79 13.69 -13.32
N GLU A 75 3.06 13.78 -14.65
CA GLU A 75 2.04 13.83 -15.70
C GLU A 75 1.62 12.43 -16.10
N THR A 76 0.35 12.24 -16.35
CA THR A 76 -0.17 11.02 -16.99
C THR A 76 -0.14 11.16 -18.53
N SER A 77 -0.59 10.13 -19.23
CA SER A 77 -0.78 10.19 -20.69
C SER A 77 -1.97 11.06 -21.12
N VAL A 78 -2.82 11.47 -20.18
CA VAL A 78 -3.96 12.38 -20.42
C VAL A 78 -3.53 13.80 -20.07
N GLU A 79 -3.62 14.69 -21.04
CA GLU A 79 -3.26 16.09 -20.87
C GLU A 79 -4.07 16.77 -19.75
N GLY A 80 -3.38 17.48 -18.86
CA GLY A 80 -4.00 18.14 -17.71
C GLY A 80 -4.26 17.23 -16.51
N LEU A 81 -4.05 15.90 -16.64
CA LEU A 81 -4.19 14.94 -15.55
C LEU A 81 -2.83 14.62 -14.95
N TYR A 82 -2.67 14.94 -13.68
CA TYR A 82 -1.49 14.66 -12.87
C TYR A 82 -1.82 13.67 -11.75
N ALA A 83 -0.86 12.86 -11.35
CA ALA A 83 -1.00 11.99 -10.20
C ALA A 83 0.25 12.04 -9.32
N VAL A 84 0.05 11.96 -8.00
CA VAL A 84 1.11 12.08 -7.00
C VAL A 84 0.92 11.06 -5.87
N GLY A 85 2.01 10.69 -5.21
CA GLY A 85 1.97 9.81 -4.03
C GLY A 85 1.80 8.34 -4.36
N ASP A 86 1.28 7.59 -3.40
CA ASP A 86 1.29 6.13 -3.37
C ASP A 86 0.38 5.48 -4.42
N CYS A 87 -0.58 6.20 -4.97
CA CYS A 87 -1.43 5.71 -6.05
C CYS A 87 -0.73 5.65 -7.42
N THR A 88 0.49 6.21 -7.53
CA THR A 88 1.28 6.21 -8.78
C THR A 88 2.12 4.95 -8.92
N ASN A 89 2.65 4.69 -10.11
CA ASN A 89 3.57 3.58 -10.38
C ASN A 89 4.99 3.76 -9.81
N HIS A 90 5.22 4.78 -8.98
CA HIS A 90 6.50 5.00 -8.31
C HIS A 90 6.79 3.85 -7.32
N ILE A 91 8.04 3.35 -7.33
CA ILE A 91 8.42 2.14 -6.58
C ILE A 91 8.39 2.40 -5.07
N VAL A 92 8.83 3.58 -4.62
CA VAL A 92 8.93 3.91 -3.20
C VAL A 92 7.64 4.55 -2.71
N LYS A 93 6.92 3.84 -1.85
CA LYS A 93 5.67 4.30 -1.21
C LYS A 93 5.99 4.86 0.17
N GLN A 94 6.37 6.14 0.21
CA GLN A 94 6.76 6.85 1.44
C GLN A 94 6.23 8.28 1.41
N ILE A 95 5.90 8.82 2.59
CA ILE A 95 5.39 10.19 2.75
C ILE A 95 6.33 11.22 2.08
N GLY A 96 7.64 11.06 2.24
CA GLY A 96 8.63 11.95 1.62
C GLY A 96 8.54 11.97 0.09
N CYS A 97 8.31 10.81 -0.54
CA CYS A 97 8.10 10.72 -1.99
C CYS A 97 6.79 11.39 -2.41
N ALA A 98 5.71 11.17 -1.66
CA ALA A 98 4.42 11.78 -1.94
C ALA A 98 4.48 13.31 -1.88
N VAL A 99 5.18 13.87 -0.88
CA VAL A 99 5.43 15.31 -0.76
C VAL A 99 6.27 15.83 -1.94
N GLY A 100 7.35 15.12 -2.31
CA GLY A 100 8.18 15.46 -3.46
C GLY A 100 7.40 15.49 -4.78
N HIS A 101 6.54 14.50 -5.00
CA HIS A 101 5.62 14.48 -6.16
C HIS A 101 4.68 15.69 -6.15
N GLY A 102 4.09 16.04 -4.98
CA GLY A 102 3.22 17.21 -4.86
C GLY A 102 3.92 18.51 -5.23
N ILE A 103 5.16 18.71 -4.76
CA ILE A 103 5.99 19.86 -5.10
C ILE A 103 6.30 19.87 -6.60
N THR A 104 6.68 18.72 -7.17
CA THR A 104 7.01 18.59 -8.60
C THR A 104 5.81 18.94 -9.46
N ALA A 105 4.67 18.29 -9.23
CA ALA A 105 3.45 18.50 -10.00
C ALA A 105 2.98 19.96 -9.95
N SER A 106 2.95 20.57 -8.76
CA SER A 106 2.52 21.96 -8.61
C SER A 106 3.42 22.94 -9.37
N ASN A 107 4.75 22.75 -9.32
CA ASN A 107 5.68 23.61 -10.07
C ASN A 107 5.55 23.43 -11.59
N ILE A 108 5.29 22.22 -12.07
CA ILE A 108 5.07 21.97 -13.51
C ILE A 108 3.75 22.61 -13.96
N ILE A 109 2.68 22.48 -13.18
CA ILE A 109 1.37 23.08 -13.49
C ILE A 109 1.49 24.61 -13.57
N ILE A 110 2.11 25.24 -12.57
CA ILE A 110 2.30 26.72 -12.55
C ILE A 110 3.06 27.21 -13.79
N LYS A 111 4.05 26.46 -14.29
CA LYS A 111 4.80 26.83 -15.49
C LYS A 111 4.01 26.71 -16.79
N LYS A 112 2.92 25.97 -16.78
CA LYS A 112 2.06 25.77 -17.96
C LYS A 112 0.85 26.71 -18.01
N LEU A 113 0.56 27.40 -16.91
CA LEU A 113 -0.45 28.46 -16.81
C LEU A 113 0.09 29.80 -17.27
#